data_f78ab8bfe59eef1d24dd67ede8ef3d33
#
_entry.id   f78ab8bfe59eef1d24dd67ede8ef3d33
#
_cell.length_a   1.000
_cell.length_b   1.000
_cell.length_c   1.000
_cell.angle_alpha   90.00
_cell.angle_beta   90.00
_cell.angle_gamma   90.00
#
_symmetry.space_group_name_H-M   'P 1'
#
loop_
_entity.id
_entity.type
_entity.pdbx_description
1 polymer ?
#
loop_
_entity_poly.entity_id
_entity_poly.type
_entity_poly.pdbx_seq_one_letter_code
_entity_poly.pdbx_strand_id
1 'polypeptide(L)'
;SDVCSSDLNTVEVNGTKYTGKNVILATGSYAKTLPGLEIDGEKIITSDHGTKMSYVPKSVIVLGGGVIGCEFASVWKSFGAEVTIIEGLPHLIALEDESSSKQLERAFRKRGINFELGVRFQSAAKTADGVTVTLEDGKSFSAEILMVSVGRGPVSANLGYEEQGIAMDRGYVLVDDKCRTNVPGIWAVGDLIPTLQLAHVGFAEGILVAEEIAGLNPRAINYDGIPRVTYSDPEVASVGLTTAEAKKRGHDVVELSYDLAGNGKAQILNTAGSIKLVAQKDGPVLGVHMVGARVGELLAEAELIYNWEARASDVAPLIHAHPTLSEAMGEAHMALAGKPLHAHG
;
A
#
# COMPACT_ATOMS: atom_id res chain seq x y z
N SER A 1 10.07 -26.28 -5.14
CA SER A 1 10.33 -26.04 -3.72
C SER A 1 11.77 -26.39 -3.44
N ASP A 2 12.54 -25.39 -3.20
CA ASP A 2 13.98 -25.49 -3.26
C ASP A 2 14.50 -25.35 -1.84
N VAL A 3 15.23 -26.37 -1.39
CA VAL A 3 15.77 -26.46 -0.03
C VAL A 3 17.22 -26.00 -0.09
N CYS A 4 17.58 -25.01 0.74
CA CYS A 4 18.99 -24.71 0.97
C CYS A 4 19.69 -25.96 1.53
N SER A 5 20.78 -26.37 0.90
CA SER A 5 21.62 -27.45 1.42
C SER A 5 22.47 -26.95 2.61
N SER A 6 23.12 -27.86 3.34
CA SER A 6 23.96 -27.53 4.50
C SER A 6 25.13 -26.56 4.21
N ASP A 7 25.39 -26.23 2.96
CA ASP A 7 26.40 -25.25 2.55
C ASP A 7 25.73 -23.88 2.37
N LEU A 8 26.05 -22.92 3.21
CA LEU A 8 25.42 -21.59 3.33
C LEU A 8 25.25 -20.81 2.01
N ASN A 9 26.00 -21.12 0.98
CA ASN A 9 25.98 -20.43 -0.32
C ASN A 9 25.49 -21.33 -1.47
N THR A 10 24.73 -22.39 -1.15
CA THR A 10 24.25 -23.37 -2.12
C THR A 10 22.72 -23.44 -2.09
N VAL A 11 22.10 -23.31 -3.25
CA VAL A 11 20.66 -23.49 -3.46
C VAL A 11 20.43 -24.74 -4.28
N GLU A 12 19.54 -25.61 -3.86
CA GLU A 12 19.15 -26.80 -4.60
C GLU A 12 17.80 -26.64 -5.27
N VAL A 13 17.74 -26.85 -6.58
CA VAL A 13 16.55 -26.77 -7.41
C VAL A 13 16.36 -28.08 -8.15
N ASN A 14 15.29 -28.82 -7.88
CA ASN A 14 15.00 -30.11 -8.53
C ASN A 14 16.19 -31.09 -8.50
N GLY A 15 16.90 -31.17 -7.38
CA GLY A 15 18.08 -32.03 -7.20
C GLY A 15 19.39 -31.47 -7.79
N THR A 16 19.35 -30.30 -8.42
CA THR A 16 20.54 -29.62 -8.95
C THR A 16 21.03 -28.56 -7.96
N LYS A 17 22.31 -28.60 -7.62
CA LYS A 17 22.94 -27.64 -6.70
C LYS A 17 23.61 -26.50 -7.44
N TYR A 18 23.35 -25.28 -6.99
CA TYR A 18 23.93 -24.04 -7.49
C TYR A 18 24.65 -23.33 -6.33
N THR A 19 25.96 -23.17 -6.46
CA THR A 19 26.77 -22.50 -5.43
C THR A 19 27.25 -21.14 -5.94
N GLY A 20 27.06 -20.10 -5.13
CA GLY A 20 27.47 -18.73 -5.45
C GLY A 20 28.27 -18.09 -4.32
N LYS A 21 28.97 -17.01 -4.58
CA LYS A 21 29.62 -16.18 -3.55
C LYS A 21 28.59 -15.42 -2.71
N ASN A 22 27.48 -15.05 -3.32
CA ASN A 22 26.36 -14.34 -2.71
C ASN A 22 25.06 -15.04 -3.09
N VAL A 23 24.13 -15.11 -2.14
CA VAL A 23 22.77 -15.62 -2.33
C VAL A 23 21.79 -14.52 -1.98
N ILE A 24 20.83 -14.25 -2.87
CA ILE A 24 19.78 -13.26 -2.66
C ILE A 24 18.45 -14.00 -2.48
N LEU A 25 17.86 -13.86 -1.30
CA LEU A 25 16.54 -14.43 -0.96
C LEU A 25 15.47 -13.46 -1.42
N ALA A 26 14.64 -13.85 -2.38
CA ALA A 26 13.61 -13.02 -3.01
C ALA A 26 12.32 -13.82 -3.26
N THR A 27 11.91 -14.64 -2.30
CA THR A 27 10.79 -15.59 -2.42
C THR A 27 9.42 -14.95 -2.32
N GLY A 28 9.36 -13.65 -1.98
CA GLY A 28 8.13 -12.87 -2.02
C GLY A 28 7.14 -13.18 -0.89
N SER A 29 5.86 -13.07 -1.20
CA SER A 29 4.77 -13.21 -0.24
C SER A 29 3.59 -14.01 -0.77
N TYR A 30 2.74 -14.49 0.13
CA TYR A 30 1.47 -15.17 -0.16
C TYR A 30 0.29 -14.41 0.46
N ALA A 31 -0.90 -14.56 -0.11
CA ALA A 31 -2.12 -14.00 0.45
C ALA A 31 -2.50 -14.74 1.74
N LYS A 32 -2.62 -14.02 2.86
CA LYS A 32 -3.06 -14.59 4.14
C LYS A 32 -4.55 -14.93 4.12
N THR A 33 -4.92 -15.88 4.96
CA THR A 33 -6.32 -16.18 5.30
C THR A 33 -6.53 -16.07 6.80
N LEU A 34 -7.78 -16.22 7.26
CA LEU A 34 -8.13 -16.28 8.66
C LEU A 34 -8.25 -17.74 9.12
N PRO A 35 -8.01 -18.03 10.42
CA PRO A 35 -8.22 -19.37 10.96
C PRO A 35 -9.63 -19.91 10.65
N GLY A 36 -9.70 -21.13 10.14
CA GLY A 36 -10.97 -21.77 9.78
C GLY A 36 -11.60 -21.30 8.46
N LEU A 37 -10.97 -20.38 7.73
CA LEU A 37 -11.41 -19.92 6.42
C LEU A 37 -10.55 -20.54 5.32
N GLU A 38 -11.08 -21.52 4.61
CA GLU A 38 -10.41 -22.24 3.54
C GLU A 38 -10.65 -21.56 2.18
N ILE A 39 -9.56 -21.30 1.47
CA ILE A 39 -9.59 -20.76 0.11
C ILE A 39 -9.77 -21.93 -0.87
N ASP A 40 -10.84 -21.90 -1.64
CA ASP A 40 -11.12 -22.94 -2.65
C ASP A 40 -10.78 -22.51 -4.10
N GLY A 41 -10.52 -21.23 -4.30
CA GLY A 41 -10.22 -20.66 -5.62
C GLY A 41 -11.45 -20.48 -6.53
N GLU A 42 -12.64 -20.80 -6.04
CA GLU A 42 -13.90 -20.73 -6.79
C GLU A 42 -14.87 -19.71 -6.16
N LYS A 43 -15.38 -19.98 -4.96
CA LYS A 43 -16.31 -19.13 -4.22
C LYS A 43 -15.60 -18.32 -3.13
N ILE A 44 -14.56 -18.85 -2.55
CA ILE A 44 -13.70 -18.18 -1.58
C ILE A 44 -12.32 -18.04 -2.19
N ILE A 45 -11.99 -16.81 -2.59
CA ILE A 45 -10.82 -16.50 -3.41
C ILE A 45 -9.88 -15.51 -2.72
N THR A 46 -8.67 -15.40 -3.23
CA THR A 46 -7.70 -14.35 -2.91
C THR A 46 -7.45 -13.44 -4.11
N SER A 47 -6.59 -12.43 -3.98
CA SER A 47 -6.14 -11.58 -5.09
C SER A 47 -5.54 -12.38 -6.25
N ASP A 48 -4.84 -13.49 -5.95
CA ASP A 48 -4.20 -14.35 -6.97
C ASP A 48 -5.22 -15.01 -7.91
N HIS A 49 -6.43 -15.27 -7.40
CA HIS A 49 -7.56 -15.79 -8.17
C HIS A 49 -8.32 -14.64 -8.85
N GLY A 50 -8.56 -13.54 -8.11
CA GLY A 50 -9.32 -12.39 -8.61
C GLY A 50 -8.73 -11.79 -9.88
N THR A 51 -7.39 -11.74 -10.01
CA THR A 51 -6.70 -11.26 -11.22
C THR A 51 -6.84 -12.18 -12.44
N LYS A 52 -7.28 -13.43 -12.24
CA LYS A 52 -7.40 -14.46 -13.30
C LYS A 52 -8.85 -14.78 -13.65
N MET A 53 -9.82 -14.11 -13.00
CA MET A 53 -11.25 -14.36 -13.28
C MET A 53 -11.60 -13.99 -14.72
N SER A 54 -12.33 -14.87 -15.38
CA SER A 54 -12.80 -14.68 -16.77
C SER A 54 -14.21 -14.12 -16.87
N TYR A 55 -14.85 -13.81 -15.76
CA TYR A 55 -16.20 -13.26 -15.68
C TYR A 55 -16.30 -12.23 -14.55
N VAL A 56 -17.34 -11.41 -14.58
CA VAL A 56 -17.68 -10.46 -13.51
C VAL A 56 -18.75 -11.08 -12.61
N PRO A 57 -18.49 -11.30 -11.30
CA PRO A 57 -19.50 -11.79 -10.39
C PRO A 57 -20.61 -10.75 -10.18
N LYS A 58 -21.84 -11.21 -9.91
CA LYS A 58 -22.96 -10.30 -9.63
C LYS A 58 -22.79 -9.58 -8.30
N SER A 59 -22.23 -10.27 -7.31
CA SER A 59 -21.98 -9.70 -5.98
C SER A 59 -20.70 -10.25 -5.36
N VAL A 60 -20.01 -9.42 -4.61
CA VAL A 60 -18.75 -9.76 -3.93
C VAL A 60 -18.76 -9.22 -2.51
N ILE A 61 -18.38 -10.07 -1.57
CA ILE A 61 -17.91 -9.64 -0.25
C ILE A 61 -16.38 -9.58 -0.30
N VAL A 62 -15.80 -8.45 0.09
CA VAL A 62 -14.35 -8.27 0.25
C VAL A 62 -14.05 -8.28 1.74
N LEU A 63 -13.35 -9.29 2.23
CA LEU A 63 -12.91 -9.41 3.61
C LEU A 63 -11.52 -8.81 3.75
N GLY A 64 -11.44 -7.63 4.34
CA GLY A 64 -10.26 -6.78 4.46
C GLY A 64 -10.36 -5.52 3.61
N GLY A 65 -10.39 -4.35 4.27
CA GLY A 65 -10.49 -3.02 3.67
C GLY A 65 -9.13 -2.30 3.51
N GLY A 66 -8.03 -3.05 3.45
CA GLY A 66 -6.72 -2.52 3.07
C GLY A 66 -6.64 -2.19 1.58
N VAL A 67 -5.43 -1.83 1.11
CA VAL A 67 -5.17 -1.39 -0.28
C VAL A 67 -5.75 -2.39 -1.29
N ILE A 68 -5.35 -3.67 -1.21
CA ILE A 68 -5.79 -4.72 -2.14
C ILE A 68 -7.32 -4.85 -2.14
N GLY A 69 -7.95 -4.88 -0.96
CA GLY A 69 -9.40 -5.00 -0.84
C GLY A 69 -10.14 -3.82 -1.45
N CYS A 70 -9.67 -2.60 -1.22
CA CYS A 70 -10.25 -1.38 -1.80
C CYS A 70 -10.09 -1.32 -3.32
N GLU A 71 -8.95 -1.74 -3.86
CA GLU A 71 -8.69 -1.79 -5.30
C GLU A 71 -9.64 -2.77 -5.99
N PHE A 72 -9.75 -4.01 -5.50
CA PHE A 72 -10.68 -4.98 -6.06
C PHE A 72 -12.14 -4.56 -5.91
N ALA A 73 -12.53 -4.01 -4.76
CA ALA A 73 -13.86 -3.46 -4.56
C ALA A 73 -14.20 -2.38 -5.59
N SER A 74 -13.23 -1.49 -5.85
CA SER A 74 -13.37 -0.43 -6.86
C SER A 74 -13.51 -0.98 -8.29
N VAL A 75 -12.68 -1.97 -8.65
CA VAL A 75 -12.70 -2.62 -9.98
C VAL A 75 -14.03 -3.34 -10.21
N TRP A 76 -14.45 -4.23 -9.30
CA TRP A 76 -15.71 -4.97 -9.48
C TRP A 76 -16.92 -4.04 -9.49
N LYS A 77 -16.90 -2.98 -8.67
CA LYS A 77 -17.96 -1.96 -8.75
C LYS A 77 -17.99 -1.25 -10.09
N SER A 78 -16.84 -0.95 -10.68
CA SER A 78 -16.77 -0.36 -12.03
C SER A 78 -17.30 -1.30 -13.11
N PHE A 79 -17.17 -2.62 -12.90
CA PHE A 79 -17.74 -3.65 -13.79
C PHE A 79 -19.22 -3.94 -13.53
N GLY A 80 -19.84 -3.29 -12.52
CA GLY A 80 -21.27 -3.41 -12.25
C GLY A 80 -21.65 -4.39 -11.13
N ALA A 81 -20.69 -5.00 -10.44
CA ALA A 81 -20.98 -5.88 -9.31
C ALA A 81 -21.56 -5.12 -8.11
N GLU A 82 -22.34 -5.80 -7.30
CA GLU A 82 -22.66 -5.37 -5.94
C GLU A 82 -21.48 -5.71 -5.02
N VAL A 83 -20.95 -4.71 -4.29
CA VAL A 83 -19.76 -4.88 -3.47
C VAL A 83 -20.02 -4.48 -2.03
N THR A 84 -19.60 -5.33 -1.09
CA THR A 84 -19.58 -5.04 0.35
C THR A 84 -18.21 -5.37 0.92
N ILE A 85 -17.54 -4.40 1.54
CA ILE A 85 -16.27 -4.59 2.25
C ILE A 85 -16.54 -4.85 3.73
N ILE A 86 -15.87 -5.82 4.32
CA ILE A 86 -15.90 -6.11 5.77
C ILE A 86 -14.50 -5.87 6.31
N GLU A 87 -14.36 -4.90 7.23
CA GLU A 87 -13.07 -4.50 7.77
C GLU A 87 -13.08 -4.48 9.31
N GLY A 88 -12.05 -5.08 9.91
CA GLY A 88 -11.87 -5.13 11.36
C GLY A 88 -11.37 -3.82 11.98
N LEU A 89 -10.73 -2.97 11.20
CA LEU A 89 -10.24 -1.67 11.62
C LEU A 89 -11.31 -0.58 11.47
N PRO A 90 -11.17 0.57 12.16
CA PRO A 90 -12.17 1.62 12.13
C PRO A 90 -12.28 2.38 10.80
N HIS A 91 -11.31 2.21 9.89
CA HIS A 91 -11.24 2.88 8.60
C HIS A 91 -10.79 1.94 7.48
N LEU A 92 -11.23 2.21 6.25
CA LEU A 92 -10.61 1.66 5.05
C LEU A 92 -9.19 2.24 4.92
N ILE A 93 -8.27 1.46 4.30
CA ILE A 93 -6.86 1.86 4.12
C ILE A 93 -6.25 2.50 5.39
N ALA A 94 -6.46 1.89 6.54
CA ALA A 94 -6.17 2.46 7.86
C ALA A 94 -4.68 2.81 8.13
N LEU A 95 -3.76 2.44 7.23
CA LEU A 95 -2.35 2.83 7.28
C LEU A 95 -2.06 4.18 6.60
N GLU A 96 -3.03 4.72 5.85
CA GLU A 96 -2.95 6.04 5.25
C GLU A 96 -3.38 7.13 6.25
N ASP A 97 -3.19 8.41 5.86
CA ASP A 97 -3.68 9.52 6.69
C ASP A 97 -5.21 9.40 6.85
N GLU A 98 -5.71 9.63 8.06
CA GLU A 98 -7.13 9.46 8.39
C GLU A 98 -8.05 10.30 7.50
N SER A 99 -7.59 11.48 7.05
CA SER A 99 -8.34 12.31 6.13
C SER A 99 -8.52 11.66 4.77
N SER A 100 -7.52 10.94 4.29
CA SER A 100 -7.56 10.16 3.05
C SER A 100 -8.54 8.99 3.16
N SER A 101 -8.48 8.24 4.26
CA SER A 101 -9.43 7.15 4.56
C SER A 101 -10.87 7.64 4.54
N LYS A 102 -11.17 8.73 5.26
CA LYS A 102 -12.52 9.33 5.31
C LYS A 102 -13.01 9.82 3.94
N GLN A 103 -12.13 10.34 3.11
CA GLN A 103 -12.49 10.78 1.76
C GLN A 103 -12.78 9.58 0.84
N LEU A 104 -11.96 8.54 0.89
CA LEU A 104 -12.20 7.30 0.14
C LEU A 104 -13.53 6.66 0.56
N GLU A 105 -13.81 6.54 1.86
CA GLU A 105 -15.06 6.01 2.39
C GLU A 105 -16.28 6.80 1.87
N ARG A 106 -16.21 8.13 1.87
CA ARG A 106 -17.26 8.99 1.33
C ARG A 106 -17.48 8.75 -0.17
N ALA A 107 -16.38 8.64 -0.92
CA ALA A 107 -16.43 8.37 -2.36
C ALA A 107 -16.99 6.98 -2.65
N PHE A 108 -16.59 5.97 -1.90
CA PHE A 108 -17.09 4.61 -2.04
C PHE A 108 -18.59 4.51 -1.76
N ARG A 109 -19.10 5.15 -0.68
CA ARG A 109 -20.55 5.24 -0.43
C ARG A 109 -21.29 5.89 -1.61
N LYS A 110 -20.76 6.98 -2.15
CA LYS A 110 -21.36 7.68 -3.31
C LYS A 110 -21.41 6.79 -4.56
N ARG A 111 -20.41 5.93 -4.74
CA ARG A 111 -20.36 4.92 -5.82
C ARG A 111 -21.25 3.70 -5.56
N GLY A 112 -21.83 3.57 -4.37
CA GLY A 112 -22.62 2.41 -3.97
C GLY A 112 -21.77 1.17 -3.64
N ILE A 113 -20.58 1.36 -3.12
CA ILE A 113 -19.79 0.32 -2.45
C ILE A 113 -20.16 0.37 -0.97
N ASN A 114 -20.74 -0.72 -0.47
CA ASN A 114 -21.07 -0.86 0.94
C ASN A 114 -19.85 -1.30 1.75
N PHE A 115 -19.82 -0.94 3.03
CA PHE A 115 -18.80 -1.47 3.92
C PHE A 115 -19.24 -1.42 5.40
N GLU A 116 -18.77 -2.40 6.17
CA GLU A 116 -18.85 -2.49 7.62
C GLU A 116 -17.45 -2.35 8.20
N LEU A 117 -17.26 -1.40 9.11
CA LEU A 117 -15.97 -1.08 9.71
C LEU A 117 -15.97 -1.41 11.21
N GLY A 118 -14.79 -1.74 11.76
CA GLY A 118 -14.64 -2.07 13.17
C GLY A 118 -15.37 -3.35 13.59
N VAL A 119 -15.63 -4.25 12.64
CA VAL A 119 -16.39 -5.49 12.85
C VAL A 119 -15.48 -6.70 12.71
N ARG A 120 -15.79 -7.76 13.46
CA ARG A 120 -14.98 -8.98 13.43
C ARG A 120 -15.67 -10.08 12.64
N PHE A 121 -14.89 -10.69 11.74
CA PHE A 121 -15.28 -11.91 11.03
C PHE A 121 -15.42 -13.07 12.02
N GLN A 122 -16.52 -13.82 11.95
CA GLN A 122 -16.73 -15.03 12.70
C GLN A 122 -16.57 -16.28 11.84
N SER A 123 -17.29 -16.35 10.74
CA SER A 123 -17.29 -17.53 9.86
C SER A 123 -17.76 -17.22 8.45
N ALA A 124 -17.44 -18.13 7.52
CA ALA A 124 -18.03 -18.14 6.19
C ALA A 124 -18.55 -19.54 5.85
N ALA A 125 -19.72 -19.60 5.25
CA ALA A 125 -20.34 -20.86 4.80
C ALA A 125 -20.66 -20.79 3.32
N LYS A 126 -20.23 -21.82 2.56
CA LYS A 126 -20.59 -21.97 1.15
C LYS A 126 -22.05 -22.36 1.03
N THR A 127 -22.74 -21.79 0.07
CA THR A 127 -24.12 -22.10 -0.30
C THR A 127 -24.19 -22.59 -1.75
N ALA A 128 -25.34 -23.01 -2.22
CA ALA A 128 -25.52 -23.40 -3.63
C ALA A 128 -25.14 -22.22 -4.56
N ASP A 129 -25.55 -21.00 -4.20
CA ASP A 129 -25.44 -19.82 -5.04
C ASP A 129 -24.28 -18.88 -4.69
N GLY A 130 -23.47 -19.19 -3.66
CA GLY A 130 -22.37 -18.33 -3.26
C GLY A 130 -21.80 -18.61 -1.88
N VAL A 131 -21.55 -17.55 -1.09
CA VAL A 131 -20.98 -17.59 0.26
C VAL A 131 -21.79 -16.68 1.17
N THR A 132 -22.06 -17.14 2.40
CA THR A 132 -22.58 -16.30 3.48
C THR A 132 -21.49 -16.07 4.53
N VAL A 133 -21.17 -14.82 4.80
CA VAL A 133 -20.24 -14.39 5.86
C VAL A 133 -21.05 -13.98 7.08
N THR A 134 -20.67 -14.47 8.26
CA THR A 134 -21.26 -14.10 9.54
C THR A 134 -20.22 -13.36 10.39
N LEU A 135 -20.63 -12.28 11.02
CA LEU A 135 -19.84 -11.47 11.94
C LEU A 135 -20.08 -11.86 13.40
N GLU A 136 -19.16 -11.51 14.30
CA GLU A 136 -19.29 -11.80 15.73
C GLU A 136 -20.53 -11.15 16.38
N ASP A 137 -21.04 -10.05 15.81
CA ASP A 137 -22.28 -9.38 16.27
C ASP A 137 -23.58 -10.07 15.78
N GLY A 138 -23.45 -11.16 15.01
CA GLY A 138 -24.55 -11.95 14.46
C GLY A 138 -25.08 -11.45 13.12
N LYS A 139 -24.62 -10.32 12.59
CA LYS A 139 -24.95 -9.89 11.23
C LYS A 139 -24.41 -10.88 10.20
N SER A 140 -25.13 -11.05 9.10
CA SER A 140 -24.71 -11.92 7.99
C SER A 140 -24.87 -11.22 6.66
N PHE A 141 -23.95 -11.49 5.75
CA PHE A 141 -23.91 -10.97 4.38
C PHE A 141 -23.76 -12.14 3.41
N SER A 142 -24.44 -12.10 2.29
CA SER A 142 -24.34 -13.14 1.26
C SER A 142 -23.94 -12.54 -0.07
N ALA A 143 -23.05 -13.22 -0.80
CA ALA A 143 -22.62 -12.83 -2.15
C ALA A 143 -22.25 -14.06 -2.97
N GLU A 144 -22.10 -13.89 -4.28
CA GLU A 144 -21.62 -14.93 -5.18
C GLU A 144 -20.18 -15.34 -4.84
N ILE A 145 -19.32 -14.37 -4.53
CA ILE A 145 -17.89 -14.54 -4.22
C ILE A 145 -17.54 -13.89 -2.88
N LEU A 146 -16.70 -14.56 -2.10
CA LEU A 146 -15.95 -13.99 -1.00
C LEU A 146 -14.49 -13.84 -1.41
N MET A 147 -13.99 -12.61 -1.47
CA MET A 147 -12.56 -12.35 -1.64
C MET A 147 -11.90 -12.08 -0.30
N VAL A 148 -10.85 -12.82 0.01
CA VAL A 148 -10.06 -12.68 1.23
C VAL A 148 -8.82 -11.83 0.93
N SER A 149 -8.72 -10.66 1.58
CA SER A 149 -7.64 -9.66 1.41
C SER A 149 -7.14 -9.11 2.76
N VAL A 150 -6.95 -10.02 3.73
CA VAL A 150 -6.55 -9.71 5.11
C VAL A 150 -5.03 -9.53 5.29
N GLY A 151 -4.33 -9.24 4.22
CA GLY A 151 -2.89 -8.97 4.18
C GLY A 151 -2.08 -10.08 3.51
N ARG A 152 -0.76 -9.88 3.47
CA ARG A 152 0.20 -10.81 2.88
C ARG A 152 1.19 -11.30 3.93
N GLY A 153 1.72 -12.49 3.74
CA GLY A 153 2.76 -13.10 4.59
C GLY A 153 3.98 -13.47 3.77
N PRO A 154 5.20 -13.47 4.34
CA PRO A 154 6.41 -13.81 3.62
C PRO A 154 6.44 -15.30 3.25
N VAL A 155 6.94 -15.64 2.06
CA VAL A 155 7.19 -17.02 1.64
C VAL A 155 8.57 -17.43 2.15
N SER A 156 8.62 -17.97 3.36
CA SER A 156 9.86 -18.38 4.03
C SER A 156 9.80 -19.77 4.64
N ALA A 157 8.60 -20.32 4.82
CA ALA A 157 8.42 -21.62 5.46
C ALA A 157 8.98 -22.78 4.62
N ASN A 158 9.66 -23.72 5.27
CA ASN A 158 10.22 -24.93 4.66
C ASN A 158 11.26 -24.65 3.55
N LEU A 159 11.96 -23.51 3.61
CA LEU A 159 13.05 -23.15 2.69
C LEU A 159 14.44 -23.29 3.32
N GLY A 160 14.53 -23.78 4.55
CA GLY A 160 15.81 -24.04 5.22
C GLY A 160 16.47 -22.78 5.81
N TYR A 161 15.76 -21.64 5.87
CA TYR A 161 16.36 -20.38 6.34
C TYR A 161 16.75 -20.41 7.81
N GLU A 162 15.86 -20.91 8.68
CA GLU A 162 16.12 -21.03 10.12
C GLU A 162 17.22 -22.04 10.40
N GLU A 163 17.25 -23.18 9.68
CA GLU A 163 18.26 -24.24 9.80
C GLU A 163 19.65 -23.73 9.40
N GLN A 164 19.72 -22.73 8.53
CA GLN A 164 20.97 -22.04 8.15
C GLN A 164 21.34 -20.89 9.09
N GLY A 165 20.60 -20.71 10.18
CA GLY A 165 20.87 -19.68 11.17
C GLY A 165 20.50 -18.26 10.72
N ILE A 166 19.67 -18.09 9.68
CA ILE A 166 19.17 -16.80 9.26
C ILE A 166 18.17 -16.28 10.30
N ALA A 167 18.39 -15.06 10.78
CA ALA A 167 17.54 -14.44 11.78
C ALA A 167 16.18 -14.08 11.17
N MET A 168 15.09 -14.46 11.85
CA MET A 168 13.73 -14.24 11.39
C MET A 168 12.83 -13.74 12.53
N ASP A 169 11.81 -12.95 12.16
CA ASP A 169 10.72 -12.56 13.06
C ASP A 169 9.37 -12.73 12.34
N ARG A 170 8.47 -13.51 12.94
CA ARG A 170 7.13 -13.80 12.39
C ARG A 170 7.13 -14.22 10.91
N GLY A 171 8.15 -14.96 10.51
CA GLY A 171 8.36 -15.46 9.16
C GLY A 171 9.10 -14.50 8.22
N TYR A 172 9.32 -13.24 8.60
CA TYR A 172 10.14 -12.31 7.82
C TYR A 172 11.63 -12.53 8.10
N VAL A 173 12.44 -12.48 7.05
CA VAL A 173 13.90 -12.46 7.19
C VAL A 173 14.34 -11.09 7.67
N LEU A 174 15.13 -11.04 8.76
CA LEU A 174 15.67 -9.80 9.29
C LEU A 174 16.93 -9.40 8.54
N VAL A 175 17.01 -8.11 8.18
CA VAL A 175 18.14 -7.54 7.45
C VAL A 175 18.56 -6.19 8.06
N ASP A 176 19.77 -5.78 7.72
CA ASP A 176 20.26 -4.42 8.00
C ASP A 176 19.76 -3.40 6.94
N ASP A 177 20.20 -2.15 7.03
CA ASP A 177 19.85 -1.06 6.11
C ASP A 177 20.41 -1.23 4.68
N LYS A 178 21.22 -2.26 4.46
CA LYS A 178 21.76 -2.69 3.17
C LYS A 178 21.19 -4.02 2.68
N CYS A 179 20.10 -4.47 3.28
CA CYS A 179 19.46 -5.75 3.00
C CYS A 179 20.35 -6.99 3.24
N ARG A 180 21.39 -6.87 4.10
CA ARG A 180 22.22 -8.01 4.53
C ARG A 180 21.51 -8.76 5.64
N THR A 181 21.49 -10.08 5.55
CA THR A 181 21.10 -10.91 6.70
C THR A 181 22.24 -10.97 7.72
N ASN A 182 21.99 -11.60 8.86
CA ASN A 182 23.03 -11.89 9.85
C ASN A 182 24.07 -12.94 9.38
N VAL A 183 23.83 -13.60 8.22
CA VAL A 183 24.73 -14.62 7.65
C VAL A 183 25.52 -13.99 6.50
N PRO A 184 26.86 -13.94 6.59
CA PRO A 184 27.70 -13.35 5.54
C PRO A 184 27.46 -13.95 4.16
N GLY A 185 27.31 -13.12 3.15
CA GLY A 185 27.05 -13.52 1.75
C GLY A 185 25.59 -13.88 1.47
N ILE A 186 24.68 -13.74 2.43
CA ILE A 186 23.25 -13.94 2.24
C ILE A 186 22.50 -12.61 2.42
N TRP A 187 21.66 -12.28 1.45
CA TRP A 187 20.88 -11.06 1.32
C TRP A 187 19.39 -11.40 1.23
N ALA A 188 18.51 -10.51 1.62
CA ALA A 188 17.08 -10.70 1.40
C ALA A 188 16.40 -9.39 0.97
N VAL A 189 15.42 -9.49 0.05
CA VAL A 189 14.73 -8.34 -0.55
C VAL A 189 13.24 -8.63 -0.79
N GLY A 190 12.47 -7.57 -1.00
CA GLY A 190 11.06 -7.61 -1.35
C GLY A 190 10.18 -8.06 -0.19
N ASP A 191 9.02 -8.64 -0.52
CA ASP A 191 8.00 -9.01 0.47
C ASP A 191 8.45 -10.04 1.52
N LEU A 192 9.63 -10.61 1.35
CA LEU A 192 10.25 -11.53 2.30
C LEU A 192 10.79 -10.83 3.56
N ILE A 193 11.12 -9.55 3.47
CA ILE A 193 11.65 -8.75 4.58
C ILE A 193 10.57 -7.81 5.16
N PRO A 194 10.70 -7.34 6.43
CA PRO A 194 9.67 -6.55 7.10
C PRO A 194 9.68 -5.07 6.66
N THR A 195 9.63 -4.82 5.36
CA THR A 195 9.52 -3.50 4.74
C THR A 195 8.15 -3.30 4.07
N LEU A 196 8.00 -2.26 3.26
CA LEU A 196 6.77 -2.05 2.50
C LEU A 196 6.64 -3.09 1.38
N GLN A 197 5.56 -3.86 1.40
CA GLN A 197 5.27 -4.90 0.40
C GLN A 197 4.78 -4.27 -0.91
N LEU A 198 5.69 -3.59 -1.63
CA LEU A 198 5.44 -2.86 -2.87
C LEU A 198 6.48 -3.26 -3.92
N ALA A 199 6.04 -3.48 -5.16
CA ALA A 199 6.93 -3.93 -6.24
C ALA A 199 8.13 -3.01 -6.47
N HIS A 200 7.91 -1.70 -6.46
CA HIS A 200 8.98 -0.70 -6.66
C HIS A 200 9.95 -0.66 -5.47
N VAL A 201 9.53 -1.03 -4.27
CA VAL A 201 10.43 -1.20 -3.11
C VAL A 201 11.35 -2.40 -3.34
N GLY A 202 10.80 -3.55 -3.72
CA GLY A 202 11.59 -4.74 -4.03
C GLY A 202 12.58 -4.49 -5.19
N PHE A 203 12.22 -3.68 -6.20
CA PHE A 203 13.17 -3.27 -7.25
C PHE A 203 14.31 -2.43 -6.69
N ALA A 204 14.01 -1.44 -5.85
CA ALA A 204 15.02 -0.58 -5.23
C ALA A 204 15.96 -1.38 -4.31
N GLU A 205 15.41 -2.29 -3.50
CA GLU A 205 16.18 -3.20 -2.65
C GLU A 205 17.09 -4.13 -3.46
N GLY A 206 16.58 -4.67 -4.58
CA GLY A 206 17.37 -5.50 -5.49
C GLY A 206 18.53 -4.76 -6.13
N ILE A 207 18.33 -3.50 -6.54
CA ILE A 207 19.38 -2.62 -7.06
C ILE A 207 20.41 -2.32 -5.97
N LEU A 208 19.95 -1.94 -4.76
CA LEU A 208 20.82 -1.66 -3.62
C LEU A 208 21.71 -2.87 -3.29
N VAL A 209 21.16 -4.08 -3.25
CA VAL A 209 21.93 -5.31 -3.01
C VAL A 209 22.94 -5.56 -4.10
N ALA A 210 22.56 -5.40 -5.38
CA ALA A 210 23.47 -5.58 -6.50
C ALA A 210 24.66 -4.60 -6.45
N GLU A 211 24.41 -3.34 -6.17
CA GLU A 211 25.44 -2.29 -6.01
C GLU A 211 26.34 -2.55 -4.80
N GLU A 212 25.77 -3.00 -3.67
CA GLU A 212 26.52 -3.35 -2.47
C GLU A 212 27.44 -4.53 -2.70
N ILE A 213 26.98 -5.59 -3.39
CA ILE A 213 27.80 -6.74 -3.80
C ILE A 213 28.92 -6.31 -4.74
N ALA A 214 28.66 -5.33 -5.60
CA ALA A 214 29.68 -4.74 -6.50
C ALA A 214 30.67 -3.80 -5.80
N GLY A 215 30.47 -3.51 -4.50
CA GLY A 215 31.35 -2.63 -3.74
C GLY A 215 31.15 -1.12 -4.01
N LEU A 216 29.99 -0.73 -4.57
CA LEU A 216 29.68 0.65 -4.92
C LEU A 216 29.18 1.50 -3.74
N ASN A 217 28.95 0.87 -2.57
CA ASN A 217 28.49 1.52 -1.35
C ASN A 217 27.27 2.44 -1.55
N PRO A 218 26.13 1.92 -2.04
CA PRO A 218 24.93 2.69 -2.33
C PRO A 218 24.37 3.34 -1.05
N ARG A 219 23.59 4.42 -1.21
CA ARG A 219 22.83 5.01 -0.11
C ARG A 219 21.71 4.05 0.33
N ALA A 220 21.50 3.95 1.65
CA ALA A 220 20.36 3.21 2.21
C ALA A 220 19.02 3.81 1.75
N ILE A 221 18.01 2.95 1.62
CA ILE A 221 16.65 3.37 1.22
C ILE A 221 15.98 4.12 2.37
N ASN A 222 15.42 5.29 2.06
CA ASN A 222 14.55 6.01 2.98
C ASN A 222 13.11 5.49 2.82
N TYR A 223 12.72 4.55 3.66
CA TYR A 223 11.39 3.92 3.58
C TYR A 223 10.22 4.88 3.87
N ASP A 224 10.42 5.97 4.61
CA ASP A 224 9.40 6.99 4.79
C ASP A 224 9.16 7.80 3.51
N GLY A 225 10.18 7.95 2.67
CA GLY A 225 10.13 8.67 1.40
C GLY A 225 9.64 7.83 0.20
N ILE A 226 9.10 6.64 0.45
CA ILE A 226 8.56 5.78 -0.61
C ILE A 226 7.13 6.20 -0.98
N PRO A 227 6.85 6.40 -2.28
CA PRO A 227 5.50 6.70 -2.74
C PRO A 227 4.58 5.49 -2.60
N ARG A 228 3.34 5.71 -2.17
CA ARG A 228 2.30 4.70 -2.01
C ARG A 228 1.06 5.11 -2.78
N VAL A 229 0.45 4.16 -3.49
CA VAL A 229 -0.80 4.39 -4.23
C VAL A 229 -1.77 3.25 -3.94
N THR A 230 -3.03 3.62 -3.71
CA THR A 230 -4.18 2.73 -3.81
C THR A 230 -4.88 3.04 -5.13
N TYR A 231 -4.82 2.12 -6.08
CA TYR A 231 -5.39 2.27 -7.43
C TYR A 231 -6.89 2.00 -7.46
N SER A 232 -7.61 2.74 -6.64
CA SER A 232 -9.06 2.76 -6.60
C SER A 232 -9.61 3.94 -7.42
N ASP A 233 -10.92 4.11 -7.44
CA ASP A 233 -11.56 5.32 -7.97
C ASP A 233 -12.43 5.94 -6.85
N PRO A 234 -12.04 7.11 -6.31
CA PRO A 234 -10.80 7.86 -6.62
C PRO A 234 -9.53 7.14 -6.16
N GLU A 235 -8.39 7.48 -6.76
CA GLU A 235 -7.08 7.05 -6.27
C GLU A 235 -6.76 7.69 -4.92
N VAL A 236 -5.98 6.98 -4.10
CA VAL A 236 -5.33 7.54 -2.91
C VAL A 236 -3.83 7.41 -3.07
N ALA A 237 -3.10 8.50 -2.90
CA ALA A 237 -1.66 8.54 -3.08
C ALA A 237 -0.98 9.29 -1.95
N SER A 238 0.18 8.82 -1.50
CA SER A 238 0.90 9.44 -0.39
C SER A 238 2.40 9.20 -0.45
N VAL A 239 3.15 10.11 0.15
CA VAL A 239 4.56 9.96 0.48
C VAL A 239 4.83 10.66 1.82
N GLY A 240 5.75 10.12 2.62
CA GLY A 240 6.10 10.70 3.91
C GLY A 240 5.16 10.30 5.05
N LEU A 241 5.17 11.10 6.10
CA LEU A 241 4.49 10.83 7.36
C LEU A 241 3.03 11.29 7.32
N THR A 242 2.13 10.50 7.91
CA THR A 242 0.79 10.96 8.26
C THR A 242 0.86 12.01 9.38
N THR A 243 -0.19 12.80 9.57
CA THR A 243 -0.28 13.73 10.72
C THR A 243 -0.05 13.02 12.05
N ALA A 244 -0.64 11.85 12.23
CA ALA A 244 -0.53 11.08 13.46
C ALA A 244 0.91 10.61 13.71
N GLU A 245 1.58 10.08 12.68
CA GLU A 245 2.96 9.60 12.80
C GLU A 245 3.95 10.76 13.01
N ALA A 246 3.78 11.88 12.31
CA ALA A 246 4.61 13.07 12.52
C ALA A 246 4.51 13.58 13.96
N LYS A 247 3.30 13.70 14.51
CA LYS A 247 3.08 14.09 15.91
C LYS A 247 3.70 13.07 16.89
N LYS A 248 3.53 11.77 16.63
CA LYS A 248 4.11 10.69 17.45
C LYS A 248 5.64 10.74 17.48
N ARG A 249 6.27 11.15 16.37
CA ARG A 249 7.74 11.37 16.29
C ARG A 249 8.20 12.68 16.91
N GLY A 250 7.30 13.50 17.46
CA GLY A 250 7.61 14.73 18.18
C GLY A 250 7.75 15.98 17.32
N HIS A 251 7.29 15.93 16.08
CA HIS A 251 7.25 17.11 15.20
C HIS A 251 6.20 18.13 15.67
N ASP A 252 6.55 19.43 15.58
CA ASP A 252 5.58 20.53 15.70
C ASP A 252 4.87 20.68 14.34
N VAL A 253 3.72 20.01 14.23
CA VAL A 253 3.04 19.79 12.95
C VAL A 253 2.09 20.94 12.62
N VAL A 254 2.25 21.49 11.42
CA VAL A 254 1.23 22.28 10.72
C VAL A 254 0.69 21.46 9.55
N GLU A 255 -0.61 21.58 9.28
CA GLU A 255 -1.25 20.86 8.19
C GLU A 255 -2.18 21.78 7.40
N LEU A 256 -2.28 21.52 6.11
CA LEU A 256 -3.17 22.23 5.19
C LEU A 256 -3.78 21.23 4.21
N SER A 257 -5.06 21.38 3.92
CA SER A 257 -5.74 20.61 2.89
C SER A 257 -6.29 21.56 1.82
N TYR A 258 -5.91 21.31 0.58
CA TYR A 258 -6.44 22.01 -0.60
C TYR A 258 -7.49 21.13 -1.28
N ASP A 259 -8.71 21.65 -1.44
CA ASP A 259 -9.82 20.94 -2.10
C ASP A 259 -9.69 21.05 -3.63
N LEU A 260 -9.76 19.94 -4.34
CA LEU A 260 -9.71 19.88 -5.81
C LEU A 260 -10.92 20.57 -6.47
N ALA A 261 -11.99 20.87 -5.73
CA ALA A 261 -13.12 21.64 -6.26
C ALA A 261 -12.71 23.01 -6.82
N GLY A 262 -11.63 23.61 -6.31
CA GLY A 262 -11.05 24.85 -6.83
C GLY A 262 -10.15 24.69 -8.05
N ASN A 263 -9.84 23.46 -8.48
CA ASN A 263 -8.91 23.18 -9.57
C ASN A 263 -9.63 22.98 -10.90
N GLY A 264 -9.29 23.78 -11.94
CA GLY A 264 -9.94 23.74 -13.26
C GLY A 264 -9.84 22.39 -13.96
N LYS A 265 -8.72 21.67 -13.83
CA LYS A 265 -8.57 20.34 -14.42
C LYS A 265 -9.41 19.30 -13.70
N ALA A 266 -9.55 19.40 -12.39
CA ALA A 266 -10.45 18.54 -11.63
C ALA A 266 -11.90 18.71 -12.05
N GLN A 267 -12.33 19.95 -12.34
CA GLN A 267 -13.65 20.23 -12.89
C GLN A 267 -13.85 19.59 -14.27
N ILE A 268 -12.85 19.68 -15.17
CA ILE A 268 -12.89 19.03 -16.49
C ILE A 268 -13.01 17.51 -16.36
N LEU A 269 -12.30 16.92 -15.40
CA LEU A 269 -12.32 15.47 -15.15
C LEU A 269 -13.53 15.03 -14.33
N ASN A 270 -14.36 15.97 -13.86
CA ASN A 270 -15.48 15.70 -12.96
C ASN A 270 -15.07 14.86 -11.74
N THR A 271 -13.92 15.21 -11.15
CA THR A 271 -13.37 14.53 -9.96
C THR A 271 -13.41 15.46 -8.75
N ALA A 272 -13.55 14.85 -7.59
CA ALA A 272 -13.41 15.51 -6.28
C ALA A 272 -12.24 14.88 -5.52
N GLY A 273 -11.75 15.59 -4.52
CA GLY A 273 -10.67 15.11 -3.68
C GLY A 273 -9.88 16.24 -3.06
N SER A 274 -8.69 15.95 -2.58
CA SER A 274 -7.82 16.95 -1.97
C SER A 274 -6.35 16.60 -2.07
N ILE A 275 -5.50 17.62 -1.87
CA ILE A 275 -4.09 17.49 -1.54
C ILE A 275 -3.89 18.00 -0.11
N LYS A 276 -3.46 17.13 0.78
CA LYS A 276 -3.11 17.47 2.16
C LYS A 276 -1.61 17.49 2.32
N LEU A 277 -1.09 18.57 2.88
CA LEU A 277 0.29 18.74 3.29
C LEU A 277 0.40 18.60 4.80
N VAL A 278 1.37 17.83 5.25
CA VAL A 278 1.83 17.73 6.65
C VAL A 278 3.23 18.31 6.68
N ALA A 279 3.47 19.34 7.46
CA ALA A 279 4.78 20.01 7.51
C ALA A 279 5.23 20.25 8.95
N GLN A 280 6.54 20.34 9.15
CA GLN A 280 7.12 20.88 10.37
C GLN A 280 6.86 22.38 10.38
N LYS A 281 6.41 22.94 11.51
CA LYS A 281 6.30 24.38 11.68
C LYS A 281 7.63 25.05 11.38
N ASP A 282 7.65 26.03 10.50
CA ASP A 282 8.85 26.73 10.03
C ASP A 282 9.94 25.79 9.44
N GLY A 283 9.55 24.59 8.99
CA GLY A 283 10.43 23.54 8.51
C GLY A 283 9.98 22.90 7.19
N PRO A 284 10.51 21.71 6.87
CA PRO A 284 10.19 20.99 5.64
C PRO A 284 8.80 20.38 5.65
N VAL A 285 8.35 20.00 4.45
CA VAL A 285 7.18 19.12 4.25
C VAL A 285 7.54 17.71 4.73
N LEU A 286 6.72 17.17 5.64
CA LEU A 286 6.90 15.87 6.27
C LEU A 286 6.05 14.78 5.61
N GLY A 287 5.04 15.17 4.84
CA GLY A 287 4.18 14.23 4.13
C GLY A 287 3.20 14.94 3.21
N VAL A 288 2.87 14.25 2.13
CA VAL A 288 1.88 14.67 1.14
C VAL A 288 0.88 13.52 0.96
N HIS A 289 -0.41 13.83 1.12
CA HIS A 289 -1.50 12.87 1.04
C HIS A 289 -2.57 13.37 0.08
N MET A 290 -2.94 12.56 -0.88
CA MET A 290 -3.79 12.97 -2.00
C MET A 290 -4.93 11.98 -2.21
N VAL A 291 -6.11 12.50 -2.51
CA VAL A 291 -7.26 11.71 -2.95
C VAL A 291 -7.85 12.38 -4.18
N GLY A 292 -8.09 11.62 -5.25
CA GLY A 292 -8.68 12.16 -6.48
C GLY A 292 -8.34 11.33 -7.71
N ALA A 293 -8.80 11.76 -8.88
CA ALA A 293 -8.44 11.09 -10.13
C ALA A 293 -6.97 11.34 -10.47
N ARG A 294 -6.23 10.28 -10.79
CA ARG A 294 -4.83 10.34 -11.25
C ARG A 294 -3.86 11.02 -10.28
N VAL A 295 -4.18 11.04 -8.98
CA VAL A 295 -3.26 11.62 -7.99
C VAL A 295 -1.99 10.80 -7.81
N GLY A 296 -2.00 9.53 -8.21
CA GLY A 296 -0.80 8.70 -8.29
C GLY A 296 0.28 9.28 -9.20
N GLU A 297 -0.09 9.95 -10.29
CA GLU A 297 0.86 10.61 -11.20
C GLU A 297 1.48 11.89 -10.60
N LEU A 298 0.85 12.49 -9.58
CA LEU A 298 1.39 13.66 -8.88
C LEU A 298 2.46 13.28 -7.84
N LEU A 299 2.61 12.00 -7.52
CA LEU A 299 3.59 11.55 -6.53
C LEU A 299 5.04 11.85 -6.91
N ALA A 300 5.37 11.91 -8.20
CA ALA A 300 6.73 12.22 -8.65
C ALA A 300 7.22 13.57 -8.12
N GLU A 301 6.36 14.60 -8.11
CA GLU A 301 6.68 15.90 -7.51
C GLU A 301 6.70 15.81 -5.97
N ALA A 302 5.70 15.15 -5.38
CA ALA A 302 5.61 14.99 -3.93
C ALA A 302 6.81 14.21 -3.35
N GLU A 303 7.31 13.20 -4.08
CA GLU A 303 8.49 12.43 -3.71
C GLU A 303 9.75 13.30 -3.64
N LEU A 304 9.96 14.17 -4.64
CA LEU A 304 11.07 15.13 -4.64
C LEU A 304 10.94 16.11 -3.49
N ILE A 305 9.75 16.66 -3.26
CA ILE A 305 9.47 17.60 -2.16
C ILE A 305 9.85 16.97 -0.82
N TYR A 306 9.39 15.75 -0.57
CA TYR A 306 9.66 15.05 0.68
C TYR A 306 11.15 14.66 0.82
N ASN A 307 11.72 13.97 -0.17
CA ASN A 307 13.08 13.41 -0.07
C ASN A 307 14.17 14.47 -0.12
N TRP A 308 13.88 15.67 -0.64
CA TRP A 308 14.80 16.83 -0.63
C TRP A 308 14.53 17.78 0.53
N GLU A 309 13.62 17.42 1.46
CA GLU A 309 13.29 18.23 2.63
C GLU A 309 12.86 19.66 2.25
N ALA A 310 12.14 19.80 1.12
CA ALA A 310 11.68 21.09 0.64
C ALA A 310 10.64 21.68 1.61
N ARG A 311 10.68 23.02 1.76
CA ARG A 311 9.70 23.78 2.50
C ARG A 311 8.56 24.21 1.58
N ALA A 312 7.41 24.53 2.14
CA ALA A 312 6.31 25.08 1.34
C ALA A 312 6.72 26.37 0.58
N SER A 313 7.61 27.19 1.19
CA SER A 313 8.15 28.38 0.55
C SER A 313 9.04 28.11 -0.66
N ASP A 314 9.63 26.93 -0.77
CA ASP A 314 10.50 26.55 -1.89
C ASP A 314 9.67 26.12 -3.11
N VAL A 315 8.50 25.51 -2.86
CA VAL A 315 7.58 25.02 -3.89
C VAL A 315 6.61 26.13 -4.35
N ALA A 316 6.15 26.98 -3.45
CA ALA A 316 5.17 28.05 -3.72
C ALA A 316 5.51 28.95 -4.92
N PRO A 317 6.77 29.31 -5.24
CA PRO A 317 7.11 30.12 -6.42
C PRO A 317 7.22 29.33 -7.72
N LEU A 318 7.10 27.98 -7.70
CA LEU A 318 7.20 27.17 -8.90
C LEU A 318 5.94 27.35 -9.77
N ILE A 319 6.15 27.40 -11.09
CA ILE A 319 5.07 27.61 -12.04
C ILE A 319 4.58 26.27 -12.56
N HIS A 320 3.33 25.93 -12.25
CA HIS A 320 2.65 24.75 -12.78
C HIS A 320 1.87 25.08 -14.04
N ALA A 321 1.83 24.14 -14.98
CA ALA A 321 1.12 24.36 -16.25
C ALA A 321 -0.41 24.42 -16.04
N HIS A 322 -1.08 25.30 -16.75
CA HIS A 322 -2.54 25.45 -16.73
C HIS A 322 -3.20 24.92 -18.03
N PRO A 323 -4.32 24.13 -17.97
CA PRO A 323 -4.96 23.56 -16.78
C PRO A 323 -4.42 22.14 -16.46
N THR A 324 -3.94 21.91 -15.24
CA THR A 324 -3.43 20.61 -14.79
C THR A 324 -3.89 20.30 -13.36
N LEU A 325 -3.80 19.02 -12.96
CA LEU A 325 -3.98 18.65 -11.57
C LEU A 325 -2.77 19.07 -10.71
N SER A 326 -1.57 19.17 -11.29
CA SER A 326 -0.37 19.61 -10.57
C SER A 326 -0.43 21.03 -10.06
N GLU A 327 -1.28 21.91 -10.66
CA GLU A 327 -1.57 23.24 -10.08
C GLU A 327 -2.08 23.15 -8.64
N ALA A 328 -2.81 22.08 -8.29
CA ALA A 328 -3.29 21.87 -6.93
C ALA A 328 -2.14 21.63 -5.92
N MET A 329 -1.02 21.06 -6.37
CA MET A 329 0.21 20.94 -5.56
C MET A 329 0.79 22.34 -5.28
N GLY A 330 0.93 23.17 -6.31
CA GLY A 330 1.36 24.55 -6.17
C GLY A 330 0.44 25.38 -5.25
N GLU A 331 -0.86 25.29 -5.43
CA GLU A 331 -1.87 25.98 -4.61
C GLU A 331 -1.78 25.56 -3.13
N ALA A 332 -1.66 24.27 -2.85
CA ALA A 332 -1.50 23.79 -1.48
C ALA A 332 -0.24 24.37 -0.82
N HIS A 333 0.87 24.43 -1.55
CA HIS A 333 2.13 24.97 -1.04
C HIS A 333 2.07 26.49 -0.90
N MET A 334 1.48 27.21 -1.84
CA MET A 334 1.24 28.66 -1.72
C MET A 334 0.37 28.98 -0.49
N ALA A 335 -0.69 28.23 -0.28
CA ALA A 335 -1.56 28.41 0.88
C ALA A 335 -0.83 28.13 2.20
N LEU A 336 -0.05 27.04 2.27
CA LEU A 336 0.76 26.72 3.46
C LEU A 336 1.86 27.75 3.72
N ALA A 337 2.41 28.38 2.66
CA ALA A 337 3.37 29.48 2.76
C ALA A 337 2.72 30.85 3.07
N GLY A 338 1.40 30.90 3.31
CA GLY A 338 0.67 32.13 3.63
C GLY A 338 0.40 33.05 2.45
N LYS A 339 0.46 32.54 1.22
CA LYS A 339 0.23 33.29 -0.04
C LYS A 339 -0.75 32.56 -0.96
N PRO A 340 -1.98 32.23 -0.49
CA PRO A 340 -2.94 31.52 -1.31
C PRO A 340 -3.37 32.39 -2.52
N LEU A 341 -3.55 31.73 -3.68
CA LEU A 341 -4.09 32.41 -4.87
C LEU A 341 -5.60 32.09 -5.02
N HIS A 342 -5.97 30.81 -5.00
CA HIS A 342 -7.34 30.35 -5.15
C HIS A 342 -7.88 29.61 -3.91
N ALA A 343 -7.02 29.30 -2.93
CA ALA A 343 -7.47 28.71 -1.67
C ALA A 343 -8.12 29.80 -0.81
N HIS A 344 -9.42 29.67 -0.61
CA HIS A 344 -10.15 30.53 0.35
C HIS A 344 -10.19 29.80 1.69
N GLY A 345 -9.64 30.44 2.74
CA GLY A 345 -9.64 29.95 4.11
C GLY A 345 -11.02 29.95 4.76
#